data_1c0a456859a5ce8ac237fb4120416763
#
_entry.id   1c0a456859a5ce8ac237fb4120416763
#
_cell.length_a   1.000
_cell.length_b   1.000
_cell.length_c   1.000
_cell.angle_alpha   90.00
_cell.angle_beta   90.00
_cell.angle_gamma   90.00
#
_symmetry.space_group_name_H-M   'P 1'
#
loop_
_entity.id
_entity.type
_entity.pdbx_description
1 polymer ?
#
loop_
_entity_poly.entity_id
_entity_poly.type
_entity_poly.pdbx_seq_one_letter_code
_entity_poly.pdbx_strand_id
1 'polypeptide(L)'
;MAGKLGSVCPCFGGKEKSDASLTKHETAHAGTGALSESMREWPKFEEKMRSEGLSDSAISAFKANYRKLCAGDSGIVREASIEPIKKLTSFETARSSHETKDAAPLLARTAVVKLNGGLGTSMGLNKAKSLLTIKDDAARNSFLDLIALQVKAMRSDHGSNLRFLLMNSFSTSDDCMHHLREHHPELLQPLDDSTSKNEQQVEFLQNKAPKVKKETLEPAKHESDPSNEWNPPGHGDLYPALYGSGTLDQLLSDGVKYLFVSNSDNMGATLDTDLLKHFADNDFPFMMEVCERTDSDKKGGHICRRASDGRFVLREGAQCADADAAHFADISKHKYFNTNNLWVNLKHLKQALEKNNGALPLPLICNEKNIDPRDKKTPKVYQLETAMGAAIECFDNASAVVVPRSRFAPVKTTGDLFRLRSNAYSITSKYTVQLEAKTPPAVELDEDHYKKYDSMEALVDSYPSLINCSKLRVNGKVRFQSGIVFKGICSVHNTTDDEQPLPPGEYANANIELPSSG
;
A
#
# COMPACT_ATOMS: atom_id res chain seq x y z
N MET A 1 2.57 30.02 -56.78
CA MET A 1 2.13 31.29 -56.17
C MET A 1 1.94 31.00 -54.69
N ALA A 2 2.87 31.21 -53.83
CA ALA A 2 3.37 32.45 -53.25
C ALA A 2 2.43 33.04 -52.19
N GLY A 3 2.95 33.11 -50.98
CA GLY A 3 2.55 33.96 -49.88
C GLY A 3 2.45 33.15 -48.55
N LYS A 4 3.41 32.98 -47.73
CA LYS A 4 4.26 33.80 -46.82
C LYS A 4 3.46 34.65 -45.82
N LEU A 5 3.82 34.41 -44.56
CA LEU A 5 4.09 35.26 -43.38
C LEU A 5 3.36 34.73 -42.15
N GLY A 6 3.91 34.38 -41.03
CA GLY A 6 5.15 34.83 -40.37
C GLY A 6 4.83 35.67 -39.14
N SER A 7 5.10 35.19 -37.90
CA SER A 7 5.49 36.01 -36.74
C SER A 7 5.94 35.04 -35.65
N VAL A 8 7.10 34.88 -35.39
CA VAL A 8 8.24 35.54 -34.68
C VAL A 8 8.00 35.74 -33.19
N CYS A 9 8.85 35.01 -32.50
CA CYS A 9 9.33 35.04 -31.12
C CYS A 9 9.45 36.40 -30.45
N PRO A 10 9.70 36.45 -29.13
CA PRO A 10 11.07 36.81 -28.77
C PRO A 10 11.70 35.96 -27.66
N CYS A 11 12.99 35.86 -27.86
CA CYS A 11 14.06 35.34 -27.07
C CYS A 11 14.20 35.94 -25.67
N PHE A 12 14.64 35.10 -24.71
CA PHE A 12 15.59 35.57 -23.68
C PHE A 12 16.80 34.64 -23.68
N GLY A 13 17.93 35.25 -24.00
CA GLY A 13 19.24 34.65 -23.93
C GLY A 13 19.81 34.69 -22.52
N GLY A 14 20.61 33.71 -22.20
CA GLY A 14 21.36 33.62 -20.94
C GLY A 14 22.48 32.60 -21.04
N LYS A 15 23.62 33.05 -21.55
CA LYS A 15 25.00 32.64 -21.32
C LYS A 15 25.33 31.16 -21.09
N GLU A 16 25.95 30.58 -22.09
CA GLU A 16 26.90 29.48 -21.99
C GLU A 16 27.99 29.79 -20.95
N LYS A 17 28.23 28.85 -20.05
CA LYS A 17 29.53 28.63 -19.44
C LYS A 17 29.88 27.16 -19.65
N SER A 18 30.82 26.99 -20.56
CA SER A 18 31.66 25.81 -20.69
C SER A 18 32.42 25.61 -19.38
N ASP A 19 32.31 24.44 -18.77
CA ASP A 19 33.45 23.88 -18.05
C ASP A 19 33.41 22.35 -18.13
N ALA A 20 34.42 21.89 -18.83
CA ALA A 20 34.80 20.50 -18.92
C ALA A 20 35.54 20.10 -17.65
N SER A 21 35.03 19.12 -16.92
CA SER A 21 35.86 18.11 -16.24
C SER A 21 35.01 16.94 -15.75
N LEU A 22 34.75 16.00 -16.64
CA LEU A 22 34.34 14.65 -16.26
C LEU A 22 35.59 13.91 -15.76
N THR A 23 35.87 14.02 -14.48
CA THR A 23 36.80 13.14 -13.80
C THR A 23 36.14 11.79 -13.59
N LYS A 24 36.78 10.78 -14.16
CA LYS A 24 36.52 9.34 -13.90
C LYS A 24 36.48 9.10 -12.39
N HIS A 25 35.34 8.73 -11.85
CA HIS A 25 35.30 8.08 -10.53
C HIS A 25 35.49 6.58 -10.72
N GLU A 26 36.73 6.18 -10.49
CA GLU A 26 37.14 4.82 -10.20
C GLU A 26 36.31 4.26 -9.04
N THR A 27 35.86 3.02 -9.20
CA THR A 27 35.33 2.18 -8.13
C THR A 27 36.42 1.94 -7.09
N ALA A 28 36.48 2.81 -6.10
CA ALA A 28 37.31 2.61 -4.92
C ALA A 28 36.56 1.69 -3.94
N HIS A 29 37.13 0.57 -3.62
CA HIS A 29 36.85 -0.19 -2.41
C HIS A 29 36.97 0.75 -1.20
N ALA A 30 35.87 1.21 -0.66
CA ALA A 30 35.85 1.95 0.60
C ALA A 30 36.28 0.96 1.70
N GLY A 31 37.49 1.17 2.23
CA GLY A 31 38.05 0.38 3.31
C GLY A 31 37.20 0.48 4.58
N THR A 32 37.31 -0.54 5.43
CA THR A 32 36.61 -0.67 6.73
C THR A 32 36.68 0.54 7.64
N GLY A 33 37.67 1.43 7.48
CA GLY A 33 37.82 2.69 8.22
C GLY A 33 36.81 3.79 7.84
N ALA A 34 36.48 3.95 6.54
CA ALA A 34 35.54 4.94 6.08
C ALA A 34 34.08 4.63 6.48
N LEU A 35 33.72 3.34 6.50
CA LEU A 35 32.42 2.88 7.02
C LEU A 35 32.27 3.06 8.53
N SER A 36 33.36 2.96 9.29
CA SER A 36 33.39 3.21 10.75
C SER A 36 33.08 4.69 11.06
N GLU A 37 33.65 5.61 10.29
CA GLU A 37 33.43 7.05 10.46
C GLU A 37 32.01 7.47 10.03
N SER A 38 31.47 6.88 8.98
CA SER A 38 30.11 7.15 8.48
C SER A 38 29.00 6.66 9.46
N MET A 39 29.29 5.68 10.31
CA MET A 39 28.37 5.14 11.33
C MET A 39 28.58 5.74 12.73
N ARG A 40 29.31 6.85 12.84
CA ARG A 40 29.65 7.49 14.12
C ARG A 40 28.44 7.82 14.98
N GLU A 41 27.34 8.21 14.35
CA GLU A 41 26.11 8.61 15.04
C GLU A 41 25.19 7.42 15.41
N TRP A 42 25.54 6.21 14.98
CA TRP A 42 24.74 5.01 15.24
C TRP A 42 24.43 4.77 16.74
N PRO A 43 25.36 4.94 17.69
CA PRO A 43 25.05 4.67 19.11
C PRO A 43 23.89 5.53 19.64
N LYS A 44 23.74 6.77 19.16
CA LYS A 44 22.62 7.65 19.55
C LYS A 44 21.26 7.10 19.08
N PHE A 45 21.22 6.51 17.88
CA PHE A 45 20.01 5.86 17.37
C PHE A 45 19.69 4.61 18.16
N GLU A 46 20.66 3.76 18.41
CA GLU A 46 20.47 2.52 19.17
C GLU A 46 19.95 2.82 20.58
N GLU A 47 20.55 3.77 21.30
CA GLU A 47 20.10 4.23 22.60
C GLU A 47 18.65 4.73 22.54
N LYS A 48 18.34 5.62 21.58
CA LYS A 48 17.00 6.18 21.37
C LYS A 48 15.96 5.10 21.10
N MET A 49 16.30 4.08 20.30
CA MET A 49 15.39 2.99 19.96
C MET A 49 15.18 2.03 21.14
N ARG A 50 16.25 1.72 21.90
CA ARG A 50 16.17 0.87 23.09
C ARG A 50 15.38 1.55 24.21
N SER A 51 15.54 2.86 24.42
CA SER A 51 14.76 3.60 25.42
C SER A 51 13.25 3.62 25.13
N GLU A 52 12.86 3.42 23.87
CA GLU A 52 11.46 3.28 23.44
C GLU A 52 10.97 1.83 23.43
N GLY A 53 11.78 0.88 23.91
CA GLY A 53 11.43 -0.54 24.01
C GLY A 53 11.34 -1.29 22.69
N LEU A 54 11.99 -0.77 21.62
CA LEU A 54 11.95 -1.44 20.31
C LEU A 54 12.76 -2.73 20.34
N SER A 55 12.29 -3.75 19.62
CA SER A 55 12.93 -5.06 19.54
C SER A 55 14.29 -5.01 18.82
N ASP A 56 15.15 -6.00 19.10
CA ASP A 56 16.44 -6.13 18.41
C ASP A 56 16.28 -6.26 16.89
N SER A 57 15.19 -6.86 16.42
CA SER A 57 14.89 -6.99 15.01
C SER A 57 14.53 -5.64 14.37
N ALA A 58 13.74 -4.80 15.04
CA ALA A 58 13.46 -3.44 14.60
C ALA A 58 14.74 -2.56 14.55
N ILE A 59 15.58 -2.68 15.58
CA ILE A 59 16.87 -1.98 15.65
C ILE A 59 17.80 -2.46 14.52
N SER A 60 17.87 -3.77 14.26
CA SER A 60 18.67 -4.35 13.17
C SER A 60 18.18 -3.89 11.79
N ALA A 61 16.86 -3.84 11.57
CA ALA A 61 16.27 -3.34 10.31
C ALA A 61 16.60 -1.85 10.08
N PHE A 62 16.44 -1.02 11.11
CA PHE A 62 16.81 0.39 11.00
C PHE A 62 18.31 0.58 10.80
N LYS A 63 19.16 -0.16 11.52
CA LYS A 63 20.62 -0.14 11.35
C LYS A 63 21.04 -0.44 9.92
N ALA A 64 20.43 -1.46 9.31
CA ALA A 64 20.72 -1.83 7.93
C ALA A 64 20.37 -0.69 6.94
N ASN A 65 19.24 -0.03 7.13
CA ASN A 65 18.82 1.10 6.31
C ASN A 65 19.68 2.36 6.55
N TYR A 66 19.99 2.65 7.80
CA TYR A 66 20.87 3.76 8.15
C TYR A 66 22.29 3.59 7.56
N ARG A 67 22.81 2.35 7.61
CA ARG A 67 24.09 2.01 6.97
C ARG A 67 24.09 2.26 5.47
N LYS A 68 22.98 1.90 4.77
CA LYS A 68 22.82 2.20 3.34
C LYS A 68 22.81 3.69 3.07
N LEU A 69 22.05 4.47 3.87
CA LEU A 69 22.06 5.93 3.79
C LEU A 69 23.46 6.50 3.95
N CYS A 70 24.20 6.10 5.00
CA CYS A 70 25.57 6.55 5.25
C CYS A 70 26.56 6.15 4.15
N ALA A 71 26.32 5.05 3.45
CA ALA A 71 27.09 4.60 2.30
C ALA A 71 26.73 5.33 0.99
N GLY A 72 25.77 6.28 1.04
CA GLY A 72 25.28 7.00 -0.14
C GLY A 72 24.36 6.15 -1.03
N ASP A 73 23.88 5.01 -0.54
CA ASP A 73 22.88 4.21 -1.25
C ASP A 73 21.52 4.91 -1.18
N SER A 74 21.10 5.46 -2.30
CA SER A 74 19.81 6.13 -2.44
C SER A 74 18.63 5.18 -2.64
N GLY A 75 18.87 3.88 -2.75
CA GLY A 75 17.86 2.88 -3.10
C GLY A 75 17.36 2.97 -4.54
N ILE A 76 18.01 3.76 -5.40
CA ILE A 76 17.60 3.94 -6.79
C ILE A 76 17.86 2.66 -7.61
N VAL A 77 16.82 2.17 -8.26
CA VAL A 77 16.86 1.05 -9.22
C VAL A 77 16.85 1.63 -10.63
N ARG A 78 18.01 1.60 -11.29
CA ARG A 78 18.14 2.16 -12.64
C ARG A 78 17.57 1.23 -13.71
N GLU A 79 17.00 1.82 -14.75
CA GLU A 79 16.43 1.07 -15.87
C GLU A 79 17.44 0.10 -16.51
N ALA A 80 18.69 0.50 -16.63
CA ALA A 80 19.75 -0.34 -17.21
C ALA A 80 20.12 -1.57 -16.37
N SER A 81 19.68 -1.64 -15.10
CA SER A 81 19.94 -2.79 -14.20
C SER A 81 18.80 -3.80 -14.14
N ILE A 82 17.72 -3.55 -14.88
CA ILE A 82 16.52 -4.39 -14.84
C ILE A 82 16.03 -4.76 -16.25
N GLU A 83 15.30 -5.85 -16.32
CA GLU A 83 14.64 -6.33 -17.53
C GLU A 83 13.13 -6.46 -17.31
N PRO A 84 12.31 -6.11 -18.30
CA PRO A 84 10.86 -6.28 -18.20
C PRO A 84 10.49 -7.77 -18.20
N ILE A 85 9.44 -8.10 -17.44
CA ILE A 85 8.91 -9.46 -17.40
C ILE A 85 8.03 -9.69 -18.62
N LYS A 86 8.35 -10.71 -19.42
CA LYS A 86 7.61 -11.04 -20.64
C LYS A 86 6.28 -11.76 -20.34
N LYS A 87 6.28 -12.71 -19.42
CA LYS A 87 5.12 -13.54 -19.09
C LYS A 87 5.22 -14.04 -17.65
N LEU A 88 4.09 -14.11 -16.98
CA LEU A 88 3.88 -14.72 -15.66
C LEU A 88 2.75 -15.76 -15.74
N THR A 89 2.65 -16.60 -14.71
CA THR A 89 1.51 -17.51 -14.53
C THR A 89 0.23 -16.70 -14.36
N SER A 90 -0.83 -17.04 -15.12
CA SER A 90 -2.12 -16.38 -14.96
C SER A 90 -2.89 -16.94 -13.75
N PHE A 91 -3.83 -16.17 -13.26
CA PHE A 91 -4.73 -16.56 -12.18
C PHE A 91 -5.48 -17.87 -12.51
N GLU A 92 -6.01 -17.96 -13.72
CA GLU A 92 -6.75 -19.13 -14.18
C GLU A 92 -5.85 -20.37 -14.26
N THR A 93 -4.61 -20.20 -14.74
CA THR A 93 -3.64 -21.31 -14.81
C THR A 93 -3.25 -21.78 -13.41
N ALA A 94 -2.99 -20.88 -12.50
CA ALA A 94 -2.64 -21.21 -11.12
C ALA A 94 -3.77 -21.97 -10.42
N ARG A 95 -5.03 -21.54 -10.59
CA ARG A 95 -6.21 -22.17 -10.00
C ARG A 95 -6.54 -23.53 -10.63
N SER A 96 -6.58 -23.61 -11.95
CA SER A 96 -6.96 -24.86 -12.64
C SER A 96 -5.97 -26.01 -12.43
N SER A 97 -4.70 -25.67 -12.21
CA SER A 97 -3.65 -26.66 -11.91
C SER A 97 -3.71 -27.19 -10.49
N HIS A 98 -4.44 -26.52 -9.59
CA HIS A 98 -4.41 -26.77 -8.16
C HIS A 98 -5.79 -26.66 -7.50
N GLU A 99 -6.86 -27.03 -8.22
CA GLU A 99 -8.23 -26.99 -7.68
C GLU A 99 -8.32 -27.70 -6.33
N THR A 100 -8.89 -27.00 -5.35
CA THR A 100 -8.96 -27.44 -3.96
C THR A 100 -10.32 -28.06 -3.68
N LYS A 101 -10.37 -29.38 -3.56
CA LYS A 101 -11.62 -30.10 -3.20
C LYS A 101 -11.96 -29.96 -1.73
N ASP A 102 -10.93 -29.95 -0.86
CA ASP A 102 -11.05 -29.72 0.58
C ASP A 102 -9.98 -28.71 1.01
N ALA A 103 -10.40 -27.50 1.35
CA ALA A 103 -9.51 -26.42 1.75
C ALA A 103 -9.23 -26.39 3.27
N ALA A 104 -10.03 -27.09 4.09
CA ALA A 104 -9.94 -27.01 5.54
C ALA A 104 -8.52 -27.26 6.09
N PRO A 105 -7.78 -28.32 5.67
CA PRO A 105 -6.44 -28.58 6.19
C PRO A 105 -5.41 -27.50 5.84
N LEU A 106 -5.57 -26.85 4.67
CA LEU A 106 -4.68 -25.75 4.27
C LEU A 106 -5.03 -24.46 5.01
N LEU A 107 -6.31 -24.15 5.13
CA LEU A 107 -6.80 -22.98 5.86
C LEU A 107 -6.41 -23.03 7.35
N ALA A 108 -6.48 -24.21 7.98
CA ALA A 108 -6.03 -24.40 9.37
C ALA A 108 -4.54 -24.09 9.58
N ARG A 109 -3.73 -24.14 8.52
CA ARG A 109 -2.31 -23.82 8.51
C ARG A 109 -2.00 -22.45 7.92
N THR A 110 -3.01 -21.60 7.78
CA THR A 110 -2.87 -20.28 7.14
C THR A 110 -3.34 -19.17 8.08
N ALA A 111 -2.67 -18.04 8.02
CA ALA A 111 -3.13 -16.81 8.64
C ALA A 111 -3.37 -15.72 7.57
N VAL A 112 -4.47 -15.00 7.72
CA VAL A 112 -4.74 -13.75 7.00
C VAL A 112 -4.20 -12.60 7.81
N VAL A 113 -3.30 -11.82 7.22
CA VAL A 113 -2.72 -10.62 7.84
C VAL A 113 -3.18 -9.39 7.08
N LYS A 114 -3.78 -8.43 7.77
CA LYS A 114 -4.17 -7.15 7.19
C LYS A 114 -3.28 -6.04 7.74
N LEU A 115 -2.63 -5.30 6.82
CA LEU A 115 -1.87 -4.10 7.20
C LEU A 115 -2.85 -2.99 7.54
N ASN A 116 -2.83 -2.56 8.79
CA ASN A 116 -3.87 -1.71 9.37
C ASN A 116 -3.31 -0.51 10.18
N GLY A 117 -2.09 -0.09 9.88
CA GLY A 117 -1.41 1.00 10.59
C GLY A 117 -1.82 2.42 10.17
N GLY A 118 -2.64 2.58 9.12
CA GLY A 118 -2.95 3.89 8.54
C GLY A 118 -4.15 4.60 9.16
N LEU A 119 -3.99 5.88 9.51
CA LEU A 119 -5.07 6.75 9.99
C LEU A 119 -5.92 7.38 8.88
N GLY A 120 -5.52 7.28 7.60
CA GLY A 120 -6.24 7.94 6.51
C GLY A 120 -6.14 9.48 6.54
N THR A 121 -5.04 10.02 7.03
CA THR A 121 -4.82 11.46 7.17
C THR A 121 -4.94 12.24 5.85
N SER A 122 -4.68 11.62 4.71
CA SER A 122 -4.90 12.21 3.39
C SER A 122 -6.37 12.53 3.11
N MET A 123 -7.29 11.82 3.76
CA MET A 123 -8.74 12.04 3.73
C MET A 123 -9.25 12.84 4.95
N GLY A 124 -8.34 13.38 5.78
CA GLY A 124 -8.67 14.13 6.98
C GLY A 124 -9.16 13.29 8.16
N LEU A 125 -8.97 11.96 8.13
CA LEU A 125 -9.38 11.09 9.22
C LEU A 125 -8.38 11.18 10.39
N ASN A 126 -8.89 11.08 11.60
CA ASN A 126 -8.14 11.04 12.87
C ASN A 126 -8.28 9.68 13.58
N LYS A 127 -8.97 8.72 12.99
CA LYS A 127 -9.15 7.33 13.44
C LYS A 127 -8.56 6.36 12.44
N ALA A 128 -8.48 5.08 12.84
CA ALA A 128 -8.06 4.02 11.94
C ALA A 128 -8.92 4.02 10.67
N LYS A 129 -8.27 4.07 9.50
CA LYS A 129 -8.97 4.11 8.20
C LYS A 129 -9.88 2.91 7.99
N SER A 130 -9.53 1.76 8.55
CA SER A 130 -10.33 0.55 8.48
C SER A 130 -11.69 0.62 9.18
N LEU A 131 -11.91 1.63 10.03
CA LEU A 131 -13.20 1.90 10.66
C LEU A 131 -14.12 2.79 9.82
N LEU A 132 -13.65 3.20 8.63
CA LEU A 132 -14.48 3.96 7.69
C LEU A 132 -15.56 3.06 7.10
N THR A 133 -16.81 3.51 7.13
CA THR A 133 -17.97 2.81 6.54
C THR A 133 -17.83 2.74 5.01
N ILE A 134 -18.02 1.54 4.45
CA ILE A 134 -17.88 1.29 3.01
C ILE A 134 -19.18 1.53 2.26
N LYS A 135 -20.30 1.06 2.79
CA LYS A 135 -21.63 1.25 2.21
C LYS A 135 -22.52 1.95 3.23
N ASP A 136 -23.32 2.88 2.75
CA ASP A 136 -24.35 3.54 3.53
C ASP A 136 -25.69 2.78 3.43
N ASP A 137 -25.60 1.48 3.68
CA ASP A 137 -26.75 0.58 3.81
C ASP A 137 -27.10 0.34 5.28
N ALA A 138 -28.16 -0.44 5.54
CA ALA A 138 -28.63 -0.73 6.88
C ALA A 138 -27.57 -1.40 7.79
N ALA A 139 -26.60 -2.11 7.20
CA ALA A 139 -25.54 -2.80 7.94
C ALA A 139 -24.38 -1.84 8.32
N ARG A 140 -24.18 -0.75 7.58
CA ARG A 140 -23.13 0.25 7.79
C ARG A 140 -21.74 -0.32 8.07
N ASN A 141 -21.39 -1.40 7.37
CA ASN A 141 -20.12 -2.10 7.59
C ASN A 141 -18.91 -1.24 7.23
N SER A 142 -17.94 -1.19 8.12
CA SER A 142 -16.61 -0.63 7.87
C SER A 142 -15.73 -1.61 7.08
N PHE A 143 -14.52 -1.18 6.68
CA PHE A 143 -13.52 -2.09 6.12
C PHE A 143 -13.21 -3.22 7.09
N LEU A 144 -13.05 -2.92 8.39
CA LEU A 144 -12.73 -3.91 9.40
C LEU A 144 -13.87 -4.91 9.60
N ASP A 145 -15.12 -4.45 9.59
CA ASP A 145 -16.29 -5.35 9.68
C ASP A 145 -16.33 -6.33 8.51
N LEU A 146 -16.16 -5.85 7.28
CA LEU A 146 -16.17 -6.74 6.11
C LEU A 146 -15.02 -7.74 6.15
N ILE A 147 -13.82 -7.33 6.59
CA ILE A 147 -12.68 -8.24 6.76
C ILE A 147 -13.01 -9.30 7.82
N ALA A 148 -13.55 -8.90 8.97
CA ALA A 148 -13.96 -9.81 10.04
C ALA A 148 -15.01 -10.82 9.56
N LEU A 149 -16.03 -10.34 8.87
CA LEU A 149 -17.11 -11.17 8.30
C LEU A 149 -16.59 -12.13 7.22
N GLN A 150 -15.65 -11.72 6.37
CA GLN A 150 -14.99 -12.59 5.39
C GLN A 150 -14.24 -13.74 6.07
N VAL A 151 -13.47 -13.45 7.13
CA VAL A 151 -12.76 -14.48 7.89
C VAL A 151 -13.73 -15.45 8.56
N LYS A 152 -14.81 -14.94 9.16
CA LYS A 152 -15.86 -15.75 9.78
C LYS A 152 -16.56 -16.64 8.76
N ALA A 153 -16.93 -16.10 7.60
CA ALA A 153 -17.54 -16.86 6.50
C ALA A 153 -16.59 -17.97 6.01
N MET A 154 -15.30 -17.66 5.84
CA MET A 154 -14.30 -18.66 5.44
C MET A 154 -14.14 -19.78 6.48
N ARG A 155 -14.12 -19.43 7.78
CA ARG A 155 -14.10 -20.43 8.86
C ARG A 155 -15.34 -21.34 8.82
N SER A 156 -16.53 -20.75 8.66
CA SER A 156 -17.80 -21.48 8.62
C SER A 156 -17.95 -22.34 7.37
N ASP A 157 -17.66 -21.78 6.19
CA ASP A 157 -17.84 -22.47 4.89
C ASP A 157 -16.94 -23.73 4.77
N HIS A 158 -15.76 -23.69 5.41
CA HIS A 158 -14.77 -24.76 5.30
C HIS A 158 -14.58 -25.57 6.61
N GLY A 159 -15.26 -25.22 7.70
CA GLY A 159 -15.04 -25.86 9.00
C GLY A 159 -13.58 -25.76 9.47
N SER A 160 -12.97 -24.59 9.32
CA SER A 160 -11.52 -24.39 9.47
C SER A 160 -11.16 -23.34 10.52
N ASN A 161 -10.05 -23.55 11.18
CA ASN A 161 -9.46 -22.62 12.18
C ASN A 161 -8.52 -21.58 11.53
N LEU A 162 -8.92 -20.96 10.41
CA LEU A 162 -8.16 -19.91 9.76
C LEU A 162 -7.77 -18.81 10.74
N ARG A 163 -6.47 -18.52 10.88
CA ARG A 163 -5.97 -17.44 11.73
C ARG A 163 -6.22 -16.08 11.11
N PHE A 164 -6.46 -15.08 11.95
CA PHE A 164 -6.62 -13.68 11.55
C PHE A 164 -5.73 -12.79 12.39
N LEU A 165 -5.01 -11.87 11.74
CA LEU A 165 -4.12 -10.90 12.38
C LEU A 165 -4.22 -9.53 11.73
N LEU A 166 -4.16 -8.49 12.54
CA LEU A 166 -3.95 -7.11 12.13
C LEU A 166 -2.51 -6.70 12.43
N MET A 167 -1.83 -6.09 11.45
CA MET A 167 -0.65 -5.29 11.72
C MET A 167 -1.13 -3.86 11.98
N ASN A 168 -1.41 -3.55 13.24
CA ASN A 168 -1.79 -2.21 13.67
C ASN A 168 -0.56 -1.34 13.90
N SER A 169 -0.74 -0.02 13.92
CA SER A 169 0.20 0.91 14.53
C SER A 169 -0.27 1.28 15.95
N PHE A 170 0.60 1.88 16.72
CA PHE A 170 0.20 2.43 18.04
C PHE A 170 -0.94 3.45 17.95
N SER A 171 -1.18 4.05 16.79
CA SER A 171 -2.27 5.00 16.56
C SER A 171 -3.59 4.36 16.13
N THR A 172 -3.58 3.07 15.76
CA THR A 172 -4.79 2.37 15.25
C THR A 172 -5.21 1.20 16.11
N SER A 173 -4.32 0.71 16.99
CA SER A 173 -4.55 -0.47 17.83
C SER A 173 -5.77 -0.32 18.72
N ASP A 174 -5.80 0.71 19.57
CA ASP A 174 -6.88 0.88 20.56
C ASP A 174 -8.25 0.95 19.89
N ASP A 175 -8.40 1.77 18.86
CA ASP A 175 -9.64 1.91 18.10
C ASP A 175 -10.09 0.58 17.48
N CYS A 176 -9.17 -0.12 16.80
CA CYS A 176 -9.49 -1.35 16.10
C CYS A 176 -9.77 -2.52 17.06
N MET A 177 -9.00 -2.65 18.12
CA MET A 177 -9.20 -3.71 19.11
C MET A 177 -10.47 -3.49 19.93
N HIS A 178 -10.81 -2.23 20.26
CA HIS A 178 -12.09 -1.91 20.88
C HIS A 178 -13.25 -2.31 19.95
N HIS A 179 -13.19 -1.92 18.67
CA HIS A 179 -14.21 -2.26 17.68
C HIS A 179 -14.39 -3.78 17.52
N LEU A 180 -13.29 -4.55 17.44
CA LEU A 180 -13.38 -6.01 17.35
C LEU A 180 -14.00 -6.65 18.60
N ARG A 181 -13.69 -6.16 19.80
CA ARG A 181 -14.32 -6.66 21.04
C ARG A 181 -15.80 -6.39 21.08
N GLU A 182 -16.24 -5.24 20.59
CA GLU A 182 -17.64 -4.84 20.60
C GLU A 182 -18.47 -5.55 19.52
N HIS A 183 -17.94 -5.69 18.29
CA HIS A 183 -18.71 -6.13 17.14
C HIS A 183 -18.37 -7.53 16.63
N HIS A 184 -17.17 -8.04 16.93
CA HIS A 184 -16.67 -9.34 16.46
C HIS A 184 -15.92 -10.13 17.54
N PRO A 185 -16.47 -10.26 18.77
CA PRO A 185 -15.78 -10.90 19.90
C PRO A 185 -15.36 -12.35 19.63
N GLU A 186 -16.06 -13.07 18.75
CA GLU A 186 -15.75 -14.44 18.36
C GLU A 186 -14.41 -14.58 17.62
N LEU A 187 -13.88 -13.52 17.02
CA LEU A 187 -12.54 -13.55 16.43
C LEU A 187 -11.43 -13.56 17.47
N LEU A 188 -11.74 -13.15 18.68
CA LEU A 188 -10.81 -13.08 19.82
C LEU A 188 -10.83 -14.35 20.68
N GLN A 189 -11.78 -15.26 20.43
CA GLN A 189 -11.89 -16.52 21.13
C GLN A 189 -10.83 -17.52 20.65
N PRO A 190 -10.30 -18.40 21.53
CA PRO A 190 -9.44 -19.49 21.12
C PRO A 190 -10.09 -20.35 20.02
N LEU A 191 -9.29 -20.81 19.06
CA LEU A 191 -9.76 -21.61 17.92
C LEU A 191 -9.88 -23.11 18.21
N ASP A 192 -9.38 -23.54 19.34
CA ASP A 192 -9.44 -24.90 19.84
C ASP A 192 -10.11 -24.93 21.22
N ASP A 193 -10.61 -26.10 21.62
CA ASP A 193 -11.17 -26.34 22.95
C ASP A 193 -10.10 -26.37 24.06
N SER A 194 -8.90 -25.82 23.79
CA SER A 194 -7.86 -25.70 24.79
C SER A 194 -8.39 -24.87 25.96
N THR A 195 -8.12 -25.32 27.17
CA THR A 195 -8.54 -24.69 28.43
C THR A 195 -7.91 -23.30 28.67
N SER A 196 -7.27 -22.72 27.66
CA SER A 196 -6.71 -21.38 27.72
C SER A 196 -7.85 -20.35 27.77
N LYS A 197 -7.96 -19.67 28.90
CA LYS A 197 -8.91 -18.55 29.09
C LYS A 197 -8.42 -17.25 28.45
N ASN A 198 -7.28 -17.27 27.78
CA ASN A 198 -6.70 -16.07 27.17
C ASN A 198 -7.32 -15.81 25.81
N GLU A 199 -7.58 -14.54 25.50
CA GLU A 199 -7.95 -14.09 24.16
C GLU A 199 -6.91 -14.56 23.14
N GLN A 200 -7.36 -14.96 21.95
CA GLN A 200 -6.47 -15.23 20.82
C GLN A 200 -5.77 -13.93 20.43
N GLN A 201 -4.47 -14.00 20.19
CA GLN A 201 -3.74 -12.89 19.61
C GLN A 201 -4.23 -12.64 18.17
N VAL A 202 -4.81 -11.46 17.93
CA VAL A 202 -5.31 -11.02 16.61
C VAL A 202 -4.60 -9.76 16.12
N GLU A 203 -3.57 -9.28 16.82
CA GLU A 203 -2.75 -8.17 16.37
C GLU A 203 -1.28 -8.34 16.74
N PHE A 204 -0.44 -7.63 16.00
CA PHE A 204 0.92 -7.25 16.35
C PHE A 204 1.16 -5.82 15.85
N LEU A 205 2.07 -5.10 16.52
CA LEU A 205 2.26 -3.68 16.25
C LEU A 205 3.39 -3.44 15.26
N GLN A 206 3.15 -2.54 14.32
CA GLN A 206 4.18 -1.93 13.50
C GLN A 206 5.14 -1.15 14.39
N ASN A 207 6.45 -1.27 14.14
CA ASN A 207 7.46 -0.50 14.83
C ASN A 207 7.41 0.98 14.41
N LYS A 208 8.23 1.79 15.07
CA LYS A 208 8.54 3.17 14.69
C LYS A 208 10.02 3.31 14.40
N ALA A 209 10.40 4.21 13.50
CA ALA A 209 11.77 4.49 13.14
C ALA A 209 12.12 5.95 13.48
N PRO A 210 13.29 6.23 14.03
CA PRO A 210 13.71 7.60 14.27
C PRO A 210 14.00 8.33 12.95
N LYS A 211 13.56 9.57 12.82
CA LYS A 211 13.93 10.45 11.70
C LYS A 211 15.41 10.82 11.79
N VAL A 212 16.05 10.90 10.63
CA VAL A 212 17.47 11.24 10.50
C VAL A 212 17.62 12.67 10.00
N LYS A 213 18.35 13.54 10.71
CA LYS A 213 18.65 14.90 10.25
C LYS A 213 19.42 14.81 8.93
N LYS A 214 18.98 15.57 7.92
CA LYS A 214 19.61 15.56 6.59
C LYS A 214 21.07 16.04 6.61
N GLU A 215 21.35 17.08 7.39
CA GLU A 215 22.64 17.75 7.37
C GLU A 215 23.72 17.01 8.19
N THR A 216 23.36 16.44 9.33
CA THR A 216 24.31 15.85 10.29
C THR A 216 24.23 14.34 10.40
N LEU A 217 23.20 13.71 9.81
CA LEU A 217 22.86 12.30 9.94
C LEU A 217 22.63 11.84 11.39
N GLU A 218 22.39 12.76 12.32
CA GLU A 218 22.03 12.49 13.71
C GLU A 218 20.52 12.17 13.85
N PRO A 219 20.09 11.58 14.99
CA PRO A 219 18.68 11.50 15.32
C PRO A 219 18.04 12.89 15.34
N ALA A 220 16.89 13.02 14.71
CA ALA A 220 16.12 14.26 14.76
C ALA A 220 15.59 14.50 16.17
N LYS A 221 15.53 15.79 16.57
CA LYS A 221 14.90 16.24 17.82
C LYS A 221 13.89 17.32 17.52
N HIS A 222 12.75 17.28 18.19
CA HIS A 222 11.67 18.24 18.08
C HIS A 222 11.07 18.48 19.47
N GLU A 223 11.57 19.50 20.17
CA GLU A 223 11.30 19.73 21.60
C GLU A 223 9.80 19.95 21.91
N SER A 224 9.08 20.62 21.02
CA SER A 224 7.66 20.94 21.23
C SER A 224 6.71 19.75 20.97
N ASP A 225 7.16 18.76 20.19
CA ASP A 225 6.38 17.55 19.89
C ASP A 225 7.30 16.37 19.58
N PRO A 226 7.73 15.60 20.59
CA PRO A 226 8.64 14.45 20.40
C PRO A 226 8.09 13.37 19.46
N SER A 227 6.78 13.32 19.22
CA SER A 227 6.18 12.36 18.27
C SER A 227 6.66 12.64 16.83
N ASN A 228 6.97 13.90 16.50
CA ASN A 228 7.54 14.29 15.22
C ASN A 228 8.98 13.81 15.00
N GLU A 229 9.65 13.24 16.00
CA GLU A 229 10.98 12.64 15.86
C GLU A 229 10.96 11.24 15.22
N TRP A 230 9.76 10.67 15.07
CA TRP A 230 9.53 9.31 14.61
C TRP A 230 8.71 9.28 13.31
N ASN A 231 8.86 8.20 12.57
CA ASN A 231 8.01 7.88 11.41
C ASN A 231 7.75 6.37 11.35
N PRO A 232 6.69 5.94 10.66
CA PRO A 232 6.53 4.53 10.31
C PRO A 232 7.68 4.08 9.38
N PRO A 233 8.29 2.91 9.63
CA PRO A 233 9.42 2.41 8.82
C PRO A 233 8.99 1.83 7.44
N GLY A 234 7.79 2.16 6.99
CA GLY A 234 7.17 1.59 5.81
C GLY A 234 6.56 0.22 6.09
N HIS A 235 5.80 -0.30 5.13
CA HIS A 235 5.13 -1.60 5.32
C HIS A 235 6.05 -2.82 5.23
N GLY A 236 7.33 -2.65 4.84
CA GLY A 236 8.36 -3.69 4.97
C GLY A 236 8.67 -4.06 6.42
N ASP A 237 8.25 -3.24 7.37
CA ASP A 237 8.31 -3.54 8.79
C ASP A 237 7.45 -4.75 9.22
N LEU A 238 6.59 -5.24 8.35
CA LEU A 238 5.88 -6.50 8.54
C LEU A 238 6.79 -7.61 9.08
N TYR A 239 7.98 -7.75 8.51
CA TYR A 239 8.89 -8.85 8.83
C TYR A 239 9.59 -8.69 10.18
N PRO A 240 10.27 -7.57 10.47
CA PRO A 240 10.87 -7.38 11.79
C PRO A 240 9.83 -7.24 12.91
N ALA A 241 8.61 -6.75 12.62
CA ALA A 241 7.54 -6.68 13.61
C ALA A 241 7.01 -8.09 13.98
N LEU A 242 6.75 -8.95 12.99
CA LEU A 242 6.37 -10.35 13.23
C LEU A 242 7.41 -11.11 14.02
N TYR A 243 8.69 -10.93 13.69
CA TYR A 243 9.80 -11.63 14.35
C TYR A 243 10.04 -11.08 15.75
N GLY A 244 10.15 -9.75 15.88
CA GLY A 244 10.49 -9.09 17.13
C GLY A 244 9.40 -9.14 18.20
N SER A 245 8.14 -9.30 17.83
CA SER A 245 7.02 -9.50 18.76
C SER A 245 6.87 -10.95 19.23
N GLY A 246 7.59 -11.91 18.63
CA GLY A 246 7.41 -13.33 18.89
C GLY A 246 6.21 -13.95 18.15
N THR A 247 5.43 -13.15 17.43
CA THR A 247 4.23 -13.62 16.70
C THR A 247 4.58 -14.68 15.64
N LEU A 248 5.74 -14.55 14.98
CA LEU A 248 6.20 -15.55 14.02
C LEU A 248 6.41 -16.91 14.66
N ASP A 249 7.07 -16.96 15.81
CA ASP A 249 7.34 -18.19 16.54
C ASP A 249 6.05 -18.81 17.08
N GLN A 250 5.15 -17.99 17.58
CA GLN A 250 3.82 -18.44 18.04
C GLN A 250 3.02 -19.07 16.89
N LEU A 251 2.94 -18.42 15.74
CA LEU A 251 2.26 -18.96 14.57
C LEU A 251 2.84 -20.31 14.13
N LEU A 252 4.17 -20.42 14.07
CA LEU A 252 4.83 -21.68 13.72
C LEU A 252 4.58 -22.79 14.75
N SER A 253 4.58 -22.47 16.05
CA SER A 253 4.27 -23.44 17.11
C SER A 253 2.80 -23.91 17.06
N ASP A 254 1.89 -23.05 16.63
CA ASP A 254 0.47 -23.35 16.40
C ASP A 254 0.24 -24.10 15.07
N GLY A 255 1.29 -24.46 14.33
CA GLY A 255 1.22 -25.20 13.08
C GLY A 255 0.87 -24.37 11.86
N VAL A 256 0.80 -23.04 11.96
CA VAL A 256 0.61 -22.13 10.82
C VAL A 256 1.86 -22.15 9.96
N LYS A 257 1.67 -22.27 8.65
CA LYS A 257 2.74 -22.36 7.64
C LYS A 257 2.74 -21.21 6.64
N TYR A 258 1.59 -20.67 6.39
CA TYR A 258 1.38 -19.70 5.30
C TYR A 258 0.73 -18.43 5.80
N LEU A 259 1.16 -17.29 5.25
CA LEU A 259 0.46 -16.02 5.40
C LEU A 259 -0.11 -15.58 4.06
N PHE A 260 -1.33 -15.07 4.09
CA PHE A 260 -1.86 -14.19 3.06
C PHE A 260 -1.90 -12.77 3.62
N VAL A 261 -1.09 -11.88 3.06
CA VAL A 261 -0.92 -10.51 3.53
C VAL A 261 -1.51 -9.54 2.53
N SER A 262 -2.26 -8.55 2.99
CA SER A 262 -2.78 -7.48 2.14
C SER A 262 -3.09 -6.21 2.94
N ASN A 263 -3.28 -5.09 2.24
CA ASN A 263 -3.72 -3.85 2.88
C ASN A 263 -5.18 -3.96 3.33
N SER A 264 -5.52 -3.39 4.49
CA SER A 264 -6.90 -3.37 5.01
C SER A 264 -7.85 -2.54 4.13
N ASP A 265 -7.33 -1.56 3.39
CA ASP A 265 -8.12 -0.71 2.48
C ASP A 265 -8.29 -1.28 1.07
N ASN A 266 -7.74 -2.48 0.78
CA ASN A 266 -7.95 -3.20 -0.47
C ASN A 266 -9.01 -4.28 -0.28
N MET A 267 -10.27 -3.95 -0.58
CA MET A 267 -11.40 -4.88 -0.43
C MET A 267 -11.45 -5.99 -1.50
N GLY A 268 -10.66 -5.86 -2.58
CA GLY A 268 -10.47 -6.92 -3.56
C GLY A 268 -9.53 -8.04 -3.08
N ALA A 269 -8.76 -7.81 -2.02
CA ALA A 269 -7.79 -8.75 -1.48
C ALA A 269 -8.44 -9.77 -0.54
N THR A 270 -9.01 -10.82 -1.10
CA THR A 270 -9.58 -11.95 -0.36
C THR A 270 -8.70 -13.18 -0.47
N LEU A 271 -8.67 -14.05 0.56
CA LEU A 271 -7.96 -15.31 0.48
C LEU A 271 -8.64 -16.21 -0.57
N ASP A 272 -7.86 -16.73 -1.52
CA ASP A 272 -8.30 -17.68 -2.55
C ASP A 272 -7.67 -19.05 -2.26
N THR A 273 -8.48 -20.07 -2.10
CA THR A 273 -8.05 -21.42 -1.68
C THR A 273 -7.25 -22.15 -2.76
N ASP A 274 -7.54 -21.88 -4.03
CA ASP A 274 -6.81 -22.52 -5.14
C ASP A 274 -5.42 -21.85 -5.31
N LEU A 275 -5.32 -20.52 -5.12
CA LEU A 275 -4.02 -19.85 -5.04
C LEU A 275 -3.21 -20.29 -3.83
N LEU A 276 -3.87 -20.50 -2.67
CA LEU A 276 -3.21 -21.06 -1.49
C LEU A 276 -2.63 -22.44 -1.79
N LYS A 277 -3.41 -23.29 -2.44
CA LYS A 277 -2.96 -24.62 -2.84
C LYS A 277 -1.81 -24.55 -3.85
N HIS A 278 -1.93 -23.70 -4.87
CA HIS A 278 -0.84 -23.45 -5.82
C HIS A 278 0.45 -23.01 -5.13
N PHE A 279 0.35 -22.11 -4.17
CA PHE A 279 1.48 -21.64 -3.37
C PHE A 279 2.12 -22.77 -2.55
N ALA A 280 1.28 -23.57 -1.88
CA ALA A 280 1.71 -24.64 -1.00
C ALA A 280 2.33 -25.84 -1.77
N ASP A 281 1.70 -26.29 -2.85
CA ASP A 281 2.14 -27.43 -3.65
C ASP A 281 3.50 -27.18 -4.34
N ASN A 282 3.79 -25.92 -4.68
CA ASN A 282 5.08 -25.55 -5.28
C ASN A 282 6.16 -25.20 -4.23
N ASP A 283 5.83 -25.27 -2.95
CA ASP A 283 6.70 -24.88 -1.83
C ASP A 283 7.38 -23.50 -2.05
N PHE A 284 6.62 -22.55 -2.62
CA PHE A 284 7.16 -21.22 -2.84
C PHE A 284 7.48 -20.55 -1.48
N PRO A 285 8.65 -19.93 -1.32
CA PRO A 285 8.95 -19.15 -0.12
C PRO A 285 8.16 -17.85 -0.06
N PHE A 286 7.87 -17.28 -1.24
CA PHE A 286 7.18 -16.01 -1.42
C PHE A 286 6.49 -15.97 -2.78
N MET A 287 5.25 -15.45 -2.82
CA MET A 287 4.54 -15.20 -4.07
C MET A 287 3.80 -13.87 -4.00
N MET A 288 3.89 -13.08 -5.06
CA MET A 288 3.23 -11.78 -5.20
C MET A 288 2.07 -11.86 -6.19
N GLU A 289 0.90 -11.37 -5.80
CA GLU A 289 -0.16 -11.09 -6.76
C GLU A 289 0.12 -9.77 -7.47
N VAL A 290 0.07 -9.78 -8.79
CA VAL A 290 0.26 -8.60 -9.63
C VAL A 290 -0.91 -8.43 -10.58
N CYS A 291 -1.23 -7.20 -10.96
CA CYS A 291 -2.19 -6.92 -12.03
C CYS A 291 -1.49 -6.32 -13.24
N GLU A 292 -2.11 -6.46 -14.42
CA GLU A 292 -1.69 -5.69 -15.58
C GLU A 292 -1.93 -4.20 -15.33
N ARG A 293 -0.94 -3.38 -15.70
CA ARG A 293 -1.00 -1.93 -15.54
C ARG A 293 -1.95 -1.30 -16.54
N THR A 294 -2.63 -0.27 -16.09
CA THR A 294 -3.45 0.64 -16.89
C THR A 294 -2.90 2.06 -16.80
N ASP A 295 -3.47 3.00 -17.52
CA ASP A 295 -3.04 4.42 -17.47
C ASP A 295 -3.07 5.01 -16.06
N SER A 296 -3.98 4.55 -15.21
CA SER A 296 -4.07 4.97 -13.81
C SER A 296 -2.90 4.47 -12.94
N ASP A 297 -2.15 3.46 -13.39
CA ASP A 297 -1.07 2.81 -12.62
C ASP A 297 0.33 3.28 -13.03
N LYS A 298 0.45 4.28 -13.91
CA LYS A 298 1.73 4.79 -14.41
C LYS A 298 2.71 5.20 -13.31
N LYS A 299 2.21 5.59 -12.15
CA LYS A 299 2.99 5.98 -10.97
C LYS A 299 3.17 4.86 -9.93
N GLY A 300 2.51 3.72 -10.11
CA GLY A 300 2.58 2.58 -9.18
C GLY A 300 3.84 1.75 -9.38
N GLY A 301 4.34 1.14 -8.29
CA GLY A 301 5.48 0.22 -8.33
C GLY A 301 5.22 -0.98 -9.23
N HIS A 302 6.20 -1.37 -10.01
CA HIS A 302 6.12 -2.50 -10.94
C HIS A 302 7.17 -3.57 -10.62
N ILE A 303 6.91 -4.81 -11.03
CA ILE A 303 7.90 -5.87 -10.93
C ILE A 303 8.67 -6.04 -12.24
N CYS A 304 9.94 -6.42 -12.10
CA CYS A 304 10.88 -6.66 -13.20
C CYS A 304 11.85 -7.76 -12.80
N ARG A 305 12.81 -8.07 -13.67
CA ARG A 305 13.93 -8.96 -13.36
C ARG A 305 15.21 -8.16 -13.22
N ARG A 306 16.08 -8.52 -12.27
CA ARG A 306 17.42 -7.97 -12.18
C ARG A 306 18.27 -8.54 -13.29
N ALA A 307 18.92 -7.69 -14.09
CA ALA A 307 19.70 -8.10 -15.25
C ALA A 307 20.91 -9.00 -14.90
N SER A 308 21.47 -8.86 -13.70
CA SER A 308 22.67 -9.59 -13.28
C SER A 308 22.43 -11.04 -12.86
N ASP A 309 21.26 -11.36 -12.29
CA ASP A 309 20.97 -12.67 -11.70
C ASP A 309 19.56 -13.22 -12.02
N GLY A 310 18.74 -12.45 -12.73
CA GLY A 310 17.40 -12.84 -13.16
C GLY A 310 16.37 -12.90 -12.02
N ARG A 311 16.70 -12.51 -10.79
CA ARG A 311 15.75 -12.46 -9.68
C ARG A 311 14.66 -11.43 -9.89
N PHE A 312 13.51 -11.64 -9.31
CA PHE A 312 12.47 -10.61 -9.27
C PHE A 312 12.96 -9.38 -8.49
N VAL A 313 12.56 -8.23 -8.97
CA VAL A 313 12.78 -6.92 -8.32
C VAL A 313 11.46 -6.17 -8.29
N LEU A 314 11.11 -5.60 -7.15
CA LEU A 314 10.05 -4.60 -7.04
C LEU A 314 10.68 -3.21 -7.14
N ARG A 315 10.33 -2.45 -8.17
CA ARG A 315 10.75 -1.06 -8.34
C ARG A 315 9.60 -0.13 -7.99
N GLU A 316 9.71 0.56 -6.87
CA GLU A 316 8.74 1.57 -6.43
C GLU A 316 9.04 2.93 -7.08
N GLY A 317 8.03 3.82 -7.15
CA GLY A 317 8.20 5.15 -7.75
C GLY A 317 9.31 5.97 -7.10
N ALA A 318 9.47 5.88 -5.78
CA ALA A 318 10.54 6.55 -5.04
C ALA A 318 11.96 6.01 -5.37
N GLN A 319 12.06 4.85 -5.99
CA GLN A 319 13.31 4.21 -6.41
C GLN A 319 13.62 4.46 -7.90
N CYS A 320 12.78 5.21 -8.59
CA CYS A 320 12.99 5.57 -9.97
C CYS A 320 13.87 6.83 -10.07
N ALA A 321 14.97 6.77 -10.82
CA ALA A 321 15.72 7.96 -11.18
C ALA A 321 14.88 8.86 -12.11
N ASP A 322 15.04 10.20 -11.99
CA ASP A 322 14.31 11.15 -12.86
C ASP A 322 14.56 10.89 -14.35
N ALA A 323 15.77 10.51 -14.72
CA ALA A 323 16.14 10.16 -16.08
C ALA A 323 15.38 8.92 -16.62
N ASP A 324 14.90 8.05 -15.74
CA ASP A 324 14.19 6.81 -16.08
C ASP A 324 12.66 6.96 -16.00
N ALA A 325 12.14 8.15 -15.64
CA ALA A 325 10.71 8.39 -15.37
C ALA A 325 9.80 7.97 -16.55
N ALA A 326 10.24 8.21 -17.79
CA ALA A 326 9.50 7.81 -18.98
C ALA A 326 9.42 6.27 -19.13
N HIS A 327 10.50 5.56 -18.84
CA HIS A 327 10.53 4.10 -18.86
C HIS A 327 9.70 3.50 -17.71
N PHE A 328 9.76 4.10 -16.53
CA PHE A 328 8.95 3.70 -15.38
C PHE A 328 7.46 3.81 -15.68
N ALA A 329 7.04 4.88 -16.35
CA ALA A 329 5.65 5.13 -16.72
C ALA A 329 5.17 4.32 -17.94
N ASP A 330 6.09 3.65 -18.67
CA ASP A 330 5.74 2.84 -19.85
C ASP A 330 5.11 1.51 -19.44
N ILE A 331 3.78 1.47 -19.45
CA ILE A 331 2.98 0.29 -19.11
C ILE A 331 3.06 -0.82 -20.18
N SER A 332 3.52 -0.53 -21.38
CA SER A 332 3.73 -1.52 -22.44
C SER A 332 5.02 -2.31 -22.19
N LYS A 333 6.01 -1.66 -21.60
CA LYS A 333 7.31 -2.25 -21.24
C LYS A 333 7.23 -2.97 -19.89
N HIS A 334 6.84 -2.28 -18.84
CA HIS A 334 6.68 -2.82 -17.48
C HIS A 334 5.20 -3.09 -17.20
N LYS A 335 4.73 -4.28 -17.60
CA LYS A 335 3.30 -4.61 -17.68
C LYS A 335 2.61 -4.85 -16.33
N TYR A 336 3.37 -5.23 -15.29
CA TYR A 336 2.79 -5.77 -14.07
C TYR A 336 3.12 -4.91 -12.87
N PHE A 337 2.08 -4.47 -12.14
CA PHE A 337 2.27 -3.73 -10.90
C PHE A 337 1.95 -4.57 -9.66
N ASN A 338 2.59 -4.22 -8.56
CA ASN A 338 2.41 -4.84 -7.25
C ASN A 338 1.06 -4.45 -6.63
N THR A 339 0.23 -5.45 -6.31
CA THR A 339 -1.05 -5.23 -5.62
C THR A 339 -0.90 -5.14 -4.10
N ASN A 340 0.26 -5.43 -3.54
CA ASN A 340 0.49 -5.66 -2.12
C ASN A 340 -0.31 -6.85 -1.53
N ASN A 341 -0.80 -7.77 -2.37
CA ASN A 341 -1.31 -9.06 -1.93
C ASN A 341 -0.17 -10.06 -2.01
N LEU A 342 0.27 -10.55 -0.87
CA LEU A 342 1.47 -11.37 -0.74
C LEU A 342 1.15 -12.70 -0.07
N TRP A 343 1.83 -13.75 -0.52
CA TRP A 343 1.83 -15.07 0.08
C TRP A 343 3.22 -15.36 0.61
N VAL A 344 3.32 -15.75 1.87
CA VAL A 344 4.60 -15.94 2.55
C VAL A 344 4.62 -17.28 3.27
N ASN A 345 5.65 -18.09 3.04
CA ASN A 345 5.92 -19.33 3.76
C ASN A 345 6.74 -19.01 5.03
N LEU A 346 6.13 -19.23 6.20
CA LEU A 346 6.70 -18.84 7.48
C LEU A 346 8.01 -19.54 7.81
N LYS A 347 8.17 -20.79 7.38
CA LYS A 347 9.43 -21.53 7.57
C LYS A 347 10.58 -20.85 6.83
N HIS A 348 10.38 -20.53 5.55
CA HIS A 348 11.39 -19.84 4.74
C HIS A 348 11.64 -18.42 5.25
N LEU A 349 10.58 -17.72 5.68
CA LEU A 349 10.71 -16.40 6.27
C LEU A 349 11.56 -16.44 7.55
N LYS A 350 11.29 -17.36 8.48
CA LYS A 350 12.05 -17.50 9.71
C LYS A 350 13.54 -17.74 9.44
N GLN A 351 13.86 -18.68 8.55
CA GLN A 351 15.23 -18.96 8.15
C GLN A 351 15.95 -17.72 7.57
N ALA A 352 15.25 -16.95 6.72
CA ALA A 352 15.81 -15.73 6.13
C ALA A 352 16.04 -14.64 7.18
N LEU A 353 15.12 -14.47 8.14
CA LEU A 353 15.25 -13.51 9.25
C LEU A 353 16.39 -13.89 10.20
N GLU A 354 16.49 -15.16 10.62
CA GLU A 354 17.56 -15.65 11.47
C GLU A 354 18.93 -15.44 10.84
N LYS A 355 19.07 -15.73 9.54
CA LYS A 355 20.31 -15.50 8.78
C LYS A 355 20.72 -14.02 8.74
N ASN A 356 19.76 -13.10 8.84
CA ASN A 356 19.96 -11.66 8.71
C ASN A 356 19.68 -10.89 10.02
N ASN A 357 19.91 -11.51 11.18
CA ASN A 357 19.75 -10.90 12.51
C ASN A 357 18.35 -10.28 12.73
N GLY A 358 17.30 -10.96 12.29
CA GLY A 358 15.91 -10.54 12.46
C GLY A 358 15.39 -9.51 11.45
N ALA A 359 16.17 -9.16 10.42
CA ALA A 359 15.77 -8.19 9.41
C ALA A 359 16.08 -8.69 7.99
N LEU A 360 15.11 -8.66 7.08
CA LEU A 360 15.37 -8.95 5.66
C LEU A 360 16.18 -7.80 5.00
N PRO A 361 17.07 -8.11 4.04
CA PRO A 361 17.88 -7.10 3.34
C PRO A 361 17.07 -6.34 2.26
N LEU A 362 15.94 -5.73 2.66
CA LEU A 362 15.07 -5.00 1.75
C LEU A 362 15.74 -3.75 1.20
N PRO A 363 15.45 -3.35 -0.05
CA PRO A 363 15.89 -2.07 -0.61
C PRO A 363 15.40 -0.89 0.22
N LEU A 364 16.28 0.12 0.36
CA LEU A 364 15.96 1.36 1.06
C LEU A 364 15.01 2.23 0.21
N ILE A 365 14.02 2.82 0.85
CA ILE A 365 13.24 3.95 0.37
C ILE A 365 13.58 5.13 1.29
N CYS A 366 14.26 6.13 0.74
CA CYS A 366 14.69 7.32 1.47
C CYS A 366 13.81 8.51 1.09
N ASN A 367 12.94 8.94 2.00
CA ASN A 367 12.03 10.07 1.79
C ASN A 367 12.56 11.32 2.51
N GLU A 368 12.80 12.40 1.75
CA GLU A 368 13.10 13.70 2.34
C GLU A 368 11.82 14.43 2.72
N LYS A 369 11.69 14.84 3.97
CA LYS A 369 10.54 15.55 4.53
C LYS A 369 11.00 16.66 5.47
N ASN A 370 10.08 17.52 5.90
CA ASN A 370 10.27 18.36 7.07
C ASN A 370 10.05 17.55 8.34
N ILE A 371 10.69 17.89 9.45
CA ILE A 371 10.53 17.17 10.72
C ILE A 371 9.07 17.26 11.21
N ASP A 372 8.47 18.46 11.16
CA ASP A 372 7.01 18.63 11.26
C ASP A 372 6.43 18.74 9.84
N PRO A 373 5.59 17.79 9.40
CA PRO A 373 5.00 17.83 8.07
C PRO A 373 4.02 19.01 7.87
N ARG A 374 3.54 19.62 8.95
CA ARG A 374 2.63 20.77 8.95
C ARG A 374 3.38 22.12 8.85
N ASP A 375 4.68 22.13 9.20
CA ASP A 375 5.50 23.33 9.14
C ASP A 375 6.69 23.17 8.18
N LYS A 376 6.59 23.79 7.01
CA LYS A 376 7.64 23.76 5.97
C LYS A 376 8.93 24.49 6.37
N LYS A 377 8.95 25.24 7.48
CA LYS A 377 10.13 25.96 7.99
C LYS A 377 10.99 25.07 8.89
N THR A 378 10.48 23.95 9.35
CA THR A 378 11.23 23.00 10.17
C THR A 378 12.36 22.33 9.39
N PRO A 379 13.44 21.88 10.07
CA PRO A 379 14.58 21.24 9.42
C PRO A 379 14.21 20.04 8.56
N LYS A 380 15.01 19.80 7.53
CA LYS A 380 14.88 18.62 6.67
C LYS A 380 15.41 17.37 7.36
N VAL A 381 14.67 16.28 7.18
CA VAL A 381 15.00 14.95 7.69
C VAL A 381 14.83 13.91 6.61
N TYR A 382 15.51 12.79 6.76
CA TYR A 382 15.24 11.56 6.03
C TYR A 382 14.35 10.65 6.87
N GLN A 383 13.32 10.10 6.23
CA GLN A 383 12.51 8.99 6.71
C GLN A 383 12.96 7.75 5.95
N LEU A 384 13.47 6.76 6.68
CA LEU A 384 13.97 5.52 6.12
C LEU A 384 12.86 4.47 6.15
N GLU A 385 12.45 4.03 5.00
CA GLU A 385 11.32 3.11 4.83
C GLU A 385 11.72 1.91 3.98
N THR A 386 10.92 0.85 4.06
CA THR A 386 11.02 -0.33 3.18
C THR A 386 9.64 -0.79 2.74
N ALA A 387 9.58 -1.46 1.59
CA ALA A 387 8.35 -2.04 1.05
C ALA A 387 8.31 -3.55 1.28
N MET A 388 7.16 -4.08 1.78
CA MET A 388 7.03 -5.52 2.04
C MET A 388 7.13 -6.37 0.77
N GLY A 389 6.64 -5.87 -0.36
CA GLY A 389 6.72 -6.57 -1.63
C GLY A 389 8.14 -6.76 -2.13
N ALA A 390 9.09 -5.90 -1.69
CA ALA A 390 10.50 -6.03 -2.05
C ALA A 390 11.15 -7.31 -1.47
N ALA A 391 10.51 -8.00 -0.53
CA ALA A 391 10.96 -9.30 -0.04
C ALA A 391 10.99 -10.38 -1.14
N ILE A 392 10.32 -10.17 -2.28
CA ILE A 392 10.42 -11.05 -3.45
C ILE A 392 11.88 -11.21 -3.91
N GLU A 393 12.74 -10.23 -3.64
CA GLU A 393 14.18 -10.24 -3.99
C GLU A 393 15.01 -11.11 -3.04
N CYS A 394 14.47 -11.39 -1.84
CA CYS A 394 15.20 -12.09 -0.79
C CYS A 394 15.18 -13.62 -0.94
N PHE A 395 14.36 -14.16 -1.84
CA PHE A 395 14.13 -15.59 -2.01
C PHE A 395 14.44 -16.06 -3.43
N ASP A 396 15.22 -17.13 -3.55
CA ASP A 396 15.65 -17.65 -4.86
C ASP A 396 14.49 -18.20 -5.70
N ASN A 397 13.54 -18.88 -5.10
CA ASN A 397 12.37 -19.49 -5.76
C ASN A 397 11.08 -18.68 -5.52
N ALA A 398 11.20 -17.35 -5.42
CA ALA A 398 10.02 -16.50 -5.35
C ALA A 398 9.21 -16.54 -6.63
N SER A 399 7.89 -16.38 -6.50
CA SER A 399 6.94 -16.42 -7.63
C SER A 399 6.10 -15.16 -7.70
N ALA A 400 5.46 -14.96 -8.85
CA ALA A 400 4.43 -13.94 -9.04
C ALA A 400 3.32 -14.48 -9.94
N VAL A 401 2.08 -14.13 -9.63
CA VAL A 401 0.87 -14.54 -10.38
C VAL A 401 0.10 -13.31 -10.84
N VAL A 402 -0.32 -13.32 -12.11
CA VAL A 402 -1.18 -12.25 -12.66
C VAL A 402 -2.61 -12.50 -12.25
N VAL A 403 -3.18 -11.59 -11.48
CA VAL A 403 -4.55 -11.70 -10.98
C VAL A 403 -5.48 -10.69 -11.64
N PRO A 404 -6.81 -10.96 -11.70
CA PRO A 404 -7.77 -10.02 -12.25
C PRO A 404 -7.84 -8.74 -11.41
N ARG A 405 -8.18 -7.65 -12.08
CA ARG A 405 -8.26 -6.31 -11.47
C ARG A 405 -9.25 -6.24 -10.29
N SER A 406 -10.24 -7.12 -10.24
CA SER A 406 -11.17 -7.24 -9.12
C SER A 406 -10.50 -7.54 -7.78
N ARG A 407 -9.29 -8.12 -7.80
CA ARG A 407 -8.50 -8.38 -6.58
C ARG A 407 -7.71 -7.15 -6.09
N PHE A 408 -7.81 -6.02 -6.82
CA PHE A 408 -7.15 -4.76 -6.44
C PHE A 408 -8.15 -3.59 -6.52
N ALA A 409 -8.84 -3.35 -5.42
CA ALA A 409 -9.83 -2.27 -5.25
C ALA A 409 -9.50 -1.42 -4.01
N PRO A 410 -8.32 -0.74 -3.98
CA PRO A 410 -7.93 0.08 -2.85
C PRO A 410 -8.76 1.36 -2.79
N VAL A 411 -8.99 1.84 -1.57
CA VAL A 411 -9.59 3.15 -1.32
C VAL A 411 -8.50 4.07 -0.77
N LYS A 412 -7.94 4.94 -1.59
CA LYS A 412 -6.87 5.88 -1.21
C LYS A 412 -7.36 7.31 -1.10
N THR A 413 -8.41 7.64 -1.84
CA THR A 413 -9.00 8.97 -1.91
C THR A 413 -10.51 8.92 -1.63
N THR A 414 -11.10 10.07 -1.41
CA THR A 414 -12.57 10.22 -1.32
C THR A 414 -13.26 9.86 -2.64
N GLY A 415 -12.61 10.08 -3.79
CA GLY A 415 -13.11 9.62 -5.08
C GLY A 415 -13.20 8.09 -5.19
N ASP A 416 -12.23 7.36 -4.61
CA ASP A 416 -12.30 5.90 -4.53
C ASP A 416 -13.46 5.44 -3.64
N LEU A 417 -13.66 6.12 -2.48
CA LEU A 417 -14.76 5.82 -1.58
C LEU A 417 -16.12 6.14 -2.24
N PHE A 418 -16.23 7.28 -2.90
CA PHE A 418 -17.42 7.70 -3.64
C PHE A 418 -17.83 6.64 -4.68
N ARG A 419 -16.85 6.17 -5.47
CA ARG A 419 -17.04 5.09 -6.43
C ARG A 419 -17.51 3.79 -5.76
N LEU A 420 -16.86 3.40 -4.64
CA LEU A 420 -17.18 2.18 -3.91
C LEU A 420 -18.59 2.22 -3.31
N ARG A 421 -19.03 3.38 -2.83
CA ARG A 421 -20.37 3.58 -2.25
C ARG A 421 -21.48 3.63 -3.29
N SER A 422 -21.17 3.93 -4.54
CA SER A 422 -22.15 3.89 -5.64
C SER A 422 -22.62 2.45 -5.93
N ASN A 423 -23.58 2.29 -6.84
CA ASN A 423 -24.04 0.99 -7.30
C ASN A 423 -23.10 0.33 -8.34
N ALA A 424 -21.95 0.94 -8.66
CA ALA A 424 -20.91 0.28 -9.45
C ALA A 424 -20.29 -0.90 -8.71
N TYR A 425 -20.47 -0.98 -7.40
CA TYR A 425 -20.03 -2.09 -6.55
C TYR A 425 -21.15 -2.55 -5.63
N SER A 426 -21.19 -3.86 -5.36
CA SER A 426 -22.05 -4.50 -4.36
C SER A 426 -21.22 -5.23 -3.32
N ILE A 427 -21.86 -5.63 -2.22
CA ILE A 427 -21.30 -6.55 -1.24
C ILE A 427 -22.03 -7.88 -1.39
N THR A 428 -21.29 -8.96 -1.64
CA THR A 428 -21.84 -10.30 -1.80
C THR A 428 -22.27 -10.90 -0.46
N SER A 429 -23.00 -12.02 -0.50
CA SER A 429 -23.34 -12.80 0.70
C SER A 429 -22.13 -13.35 1.47
N LYS A 430 -20.94 -13.38 0.84
CA LYS A 430 -19.65 -13.73 1.46
C LYS A 430 -18.85 -12.50 1.92
N TYR A 431 -19.50 -11.34 1.98
CA TYR A 431 -18.92 -10.07 2.40
C TYR A 431 -17.75 -9.59 1.53
N THR A 432 -17.68 -10.06 0.28
CA THR A 432 -16.69 -9.59 -0.69
C THR A 432 -17.25 -8.43 -1.50
N VAL A 433 -16.41 -7.46 -1.81
CA VAL A 433 -16.79 -6.36 -2.70
C VAL A 433 -16.70 -6.84 -4.13
N GLN A 434 -17.81 -6.77 -4.85
CA GLN A 434 -17.94 -7.17 -6.24
C GLN A 434 -18.17 -5.96 -7.13
N LEU A 435 -17.45 -5.91 -8.26
CA LEU A 435 -17.68 -4.92 -9.30
C LEU A 435 -18.89 -5.31 -10.15
N GLU A 436 -19.94 -4.50 -10.14
CA GLU A 436 -21.14 -4.65 -10.94
C GLU A 436 -21.04 -3.94 -12.29
N ALA A 437 -20.25 -2.87 -12.35
CA ALA A 437 -19.97 -2.17 -13.59
C ALA A 437 -19.04 -2.99 -14.50
N LYS A 438 -19.13 -2.78 -15.82
CA LYS A 438 -18.25 -3.45 -16.79
C LYS A 438 -16.75 -3.20 -16.53
N THR A 439 -16.42 -1.98 -16.12
CA THR A 439 -15.08 -1.55 -15.70
C THR A 439 -15.21 -0.60 -14.52
N PRO A 440 -14.21 -0.55 -13.61
CA PRO A 440 -14.24 0.40 -12.51
C PRO A 440 -14.36 1.84 -13.03
N PRO A 441 -15.41 2.60 -12.67
CA PRO A 441 -15.51 4.00 -13.09
C PRO A 441 -14.37 4.83 -12.48
N ALA A 442 -13.74 5.68 -13.29
CA ALA A 442 -12.79 6.66 -12.79
C ALA A 442 -13.54 7.85 -12.19
N VAL A 443 -13.32 8.16 -10.91
CA VAL A 443 -13.97 9.30 -10.24
C VAL A 443 -12.89 10.29 -9.79
N GLU A 444 -12.97 11.50 -10.35
CA GLU A 444 -12.09 12.63 -10.06
C GLU A 444 -12.94 13.73 -9.40
N LEU A 445 -12.79 13.92 -8.10
CA LEU A 445 -13.48 14.95 -7.32
C LEU A 445 -12.54 16.11 -7.07
N ASP A 446 -13.10 17.33 -7.04
CA ASP A 446 -12.37 18.56 -6.71
C ASP A 446 -11.72 18.46 -5.32
N GLU A 447 -10.39 18.61 -5.25
CA GLU A 447 -9.65 18.45 -4.00
C GLU A 447 -9.98 19.52 -2.96
N ASP A 448 -10.33 20.74 -3.36
CA ASP A 448 -10.62 21.83 -2.44
C ASP A 448 -11.92 21.58 -1.65
N HIS A 449 -12.86 20.85 -2.24
CA HIS A 449 -14.17 20.59 -1.67
C HIS A 449 -14.39 19.16 -1.18
N TYR A 450 -13.70 18.16 -1.77
CA TYR A 450 -13.97 16.74 -1.49
C TYR A 450 -12.78 15.97 -0.92
N LYS A 451 -11.61 16.57 -0.79
CA LYS A 451 -10.40 15.84 -0.32
C LYS A 451 -10.58 15.25 1.08
N LYS A 452 -11.27 15.97 1.96
CA LYS A 452 -11.57 15.48 3.31
C LYS A 452 -12.87 14.68 3.31
N TYR A 453 -12.88 13.60 4.09
CA TYR A 453 -14.04 12.73 4.23
C TYR A 453 -15.29 13.52 4.66
N ASP A 454 -15.21 14.29 5.75
CA ASP A 454 -16.35 15.05 6.27
C ASP A 454 -16.88 16.08 5.26
N SER A 455 -15.98 16.69 4.47
CA SER A 455 -16.38 17.64 3.42
C SER A 455 -17.11 16.96 2.27
N MET A 456 -16.67 15.74 1.89
CA MET A 456 -17.39 14.95 0.89
C MET A 456 -18.77 14.52 1.40
N GLU A 457 -18.86 14.01 2.62
CA GLU A 457 -20.14 13.58 3.23
C GLU A 457 -21.15 14.73 3.30
N ALA A 458 -20.68 15.94 3.60
CA ALA A 458 -21.55 17.12 3.65
C ALA A 458 -22.16 17.49 2.28
N LEU A 459 -21.57 17.04 1.18
CA LEU A 459 -22.01 17.34 -0.19
C LEU A 459 -22.70 16.15 -0.89
N VAL A 460 -22.85 15.01 -0.23
CA VAL A 460 -23.43 13.80 -0.85
C VAL A 460 -24.61 13.30 -0.02
N ASP A 461 -25.81 13.78 -0.34
CA ASP A 461 -27.05 13.28 0.27
C ASP A 461 -27.37 11.86 -0.19
N SER A 462 -26.99 11.53 -1.43
CA SER A 462 -27.15 10.19 -2.02
C SER A 462 -26.10 9.96 -3.09
N TYR A 463 -25.49 8.78 -3.10
CA TYR A 463 -24.49 8.42 -4.11
C TYR A 463 -25.17 8.16 -5.46
N PRO A 464 -24.69 8.78 -6.57
CA PRO A 464 -25.27 8.58 -7.89
C PRO A 464 -25.04 7.18 -8.42
N SER A 465 -25.86 6.75 -9.36
CA SER A 465 -25.61 5.53 -10.11
C SER A 465 -24.42 5.70 -11.05
N LEU A 466 -23.39 4.86 -10.86
CA LEU A 466 -22.18 4.82 -11.68
C LEU A 466 -22.00 3.49 -12.44
N ILE A 467 -22.99 2.62 -12.42
CA ILE A 467 -22.90 1.26 -13.02
C ILE A 467 -22.55 1.29 -14.51
N ASN A 468 -23.00 2.32 -15.25
CA ASN A 468 -22.73 2.52 -16.66
C ASN A 468 -21.79 3.72 -16.91
N CYS A 469 -21.17 4.27 -15.86
CA CYS A 469 -20.23 5.39 -15.95
C CYS A 469 -18.82 4.85 -16.20
N SER A 470 -18.10 5.44 -17.15
CA SER A 470 -16.67 5.14 -17.34
C SER A 470 -15.78 6.14 -16.62
N LYS A 471 -16.20 7.42 -16.62
CA LYS A 471 -15.48 8.50 -15.94
C LYS A 471 -16.43 9.57 -15.46
N LEU A 472 -16.27 9.99 -14.21
CA LEU A 472 -16.92 11.17 -13.63
C LEU A 472 -15.84 12.15 -13.16
N ARG A 473 -15.92 13.40 -13.63
CA ARG A 473 -15.12 14.51 -13.12
C ARG A 473 -16.04 15.54 -12.49
N VAL A 474 -15.70 16.01 -11.29
CA VAL A 474 -16.43 17.05 -10.56
C VAL A 474 -15.48 18.18 -10.23
N ASN A 475 -15.79 19.39 -10.66
CA ASN A 475 -15.06 20.61 -10.33
C ASN A 475 -16.00 21.59 -9.61
N GLY A 476 -15.48 22.21 -8.56
CA GLY A 476 -16.25 23.12 -7.71
C GLY A 476 -17.17 22.40 -6.73
N LYS A 477 -17.91 23.15 -5.95
CA LYS A 477 -18.75 22.68 -4.83
C LYS A 477 -20.12 22.22 -5.32
N VAL A 478 -20.26 20.95 -5.62
CA VAL A 478 -21.49 20.32 -6.15
C VAL A 478 -22.14 19.45 -5.08
N ARG A 479 -23.44 19.62 -4.81
CA ARG A 479 -24.22 18.72 -3.95
C ARG A 479 -24.90 17.63 -4.77
N PHE A 480 -24.67 16.37 -4.36
CA PHE A 480 -25.31 15.21 -4.98
C PHE A 480 -26.57 14.81 -4.23
N GLN A 481 -27.70 14.86 -4.92
CA GLN A 481 -29.02 14.45 -4.42
C GLN A 481 -29.41 13.06 -4.94
N SER A 482 -30.54 12.52 -4.47
CA SER A 482 -31.07 11.25 -4.98
C SER A 482 -31.52 11.36 -6.44
N GLY A 483 -31.53 10.22 -7.16
CA GLY A 483 -32.04 10.15 -8.52
C GLY A 483 -31.07 10.60 -9.62
N ILE A 484 -29.76 10.71 -9.32
CA ILE A 484 -28.73 11.05 -10.30
C ILE A 484 -28.13 9.78 -10.90
N VAL A 485 -28.06 9.72 -12.24
CA VAL A 485 -27.50 8.59 -13.00
C VAL A 485 -26.47 9.10 -14.01
N PHE A 486 -25.22 8.63 -13.93
CA PHE A 486 -24.19 8.92 -14.91
C PHE A 486 -23.94 7.73 -15.85
N LYS A 487 -23.79 8.01 -17.16
CA LYS A 487 -23.44 7.02 -18.19
C LYS A 487 -22.30 7.53 -19.06
N GLY A 488 -21.34 6.64 -19.37
CA GLY A 488 -20.17 6.98 -20.19
C GLY A 488 -19.23 7.96 -19.49
N ILE A 489 -18.79 9.01 -20.16
CA ILE A 489 -17.86 10.04 -19.66
C ILE A 489 -18.65 11.29 -19.33
N CYS A 490 -18.67 11.69 -18.06
CA CYS A 490 -19.39 12.87 -17.60
C CYS A 490 -18.46 13.81 -16.83
N SER A 491 -18.72 15.11 -16.98
CA SER A 491 -18.11 16.15 -16.15
C SER A 491 -19.19 17.09 -15.61
N VAL A 492 -19.03 17.49 -14.34
CA VAL A 492 -19.89 18.47 -13.68
C VAL A 492 -18.99 19.62 -13.26
N HIS A 493 -19.35 20.82 -13.62
CA HIS A 493 -18.59 22.01 -13.36
C HIS A 493 -19.46 23.08 -12.69
N ASN A 494 -19.22 23.33 -11.43
CA ASN A 494 -19.79 24.49 -10.76
C ASN A 494 -18.85 25.68 -10.94
N THR A 495 -19.32 26.71 -11.62
CA THR A 495 -18.56 27.93 -11.93
C THR A 495 -18.66 29.00 -10.87
N THR A 496 -19.43 28.75 -9.80
CA THR A 496 -19.64 29.68 -8.67
C THR A 496 -18.87 29.23 -7.43
N ASP A 497 -18.65 30.16 -6.51
CA ASP A 497 -18.06 29.84 -5.20
C ASP A 497 -19.07 29.19 -4.24
N ASP A 498 -20.36 29.31 -4.54
CA ASP A 498 -21.44 28.76 -3.73
C ASP A 498 -21.72 27.29 -4.08
N GLU A 499 -22.26 26.57 -3.11
CA GLU A 499 -22.73 25.20 -3.31
C GLU A 499 -23.90 25.16 -4.32
N GLN A 500 -23.78 24.30 -5.32
CA GLN A 500 -24.83 24.11 -6.31
C GLN A 500 -25.33 22.65 -6.31
N PRO A 501 -26.64 22.42 -6.15
CA PRO A 501 -27.19 21.09 -6.26
C PRO A 501 -27.20 20.62 -7.73
N LEU A 502 -26.75 19.40 -7.98
CA LEU A 502 -26.95 18.75 -9.27
C LEU A 502 -28.39 18.20 -9.32
N PRO A 503 -29.23 18.65 -10.27
CA PRO A 503 -30.60 18.16 -10.38
C PRO A 503 -30.66 16.64 -10.59
N PRO A 504 -31.71 15.96 -10.06
CA PRO A 504 -31.97 14.56 -10.41
C PRO A 504 -32.15 14.38 -11.92
N GLY A 505 -31.59 13.29 -12.46
CA GLY A 505 -31.69 13.02 -13.89
C GLY A 505 -30.64 12.02 -14.37
N GLU A 506 -30.74 11.69 -15.65
CA GLU A 506 -29.76 10.86 -16.37
C GLU A 506 -28.84 11.74 -17.21
N TYR A 507 -27.54 11.59 -17.00
CA TYR A 507 -26.48 12.31 -17.70
C TYR A 507 -25.60 11.32 -18.46
N ALA A 508 -25.69 11.36 -19.79
CA ALA A 508 -24.98 10.43 -20.67
C ALA A 508 -23.96 11.17 -21.53
N ASN A 509 -22.66 10.89 -21.35
CA ASN A 509 -21.55 11.55 -22.05
C ASN A 509 -21.71 13.09 -22.01
N ALA A 510 -22.02 13.62 -20.84
CA ALA A 510 -22.45 15.01 -20.66
C ALA A 510 -21.36 15.86 -20.00
N ASN A 511 -21.28 17.11 -20.44
CA ASN A 511 -20.58 18.19 -19.74
C ASN A 511 -21.65 19.13 -19.16
N ILE A 512 -21.75 19.18 -17.84
CA ILE A 512 -22.82 19.87 -17.10
C ILE A 512 -22.19 21.10 -16.43
N GLU A 513 -22.73 22.27 -16.74
CA GLU A 513 -22.36 23.52 -16.07
C GLU A 513 -23.44 23.91 -15.05
N LEU A 514 -23.03 24.33 -13.87
CA LEU A 514 -23.92 24.81 -12.79
C LEU A 514 -23.54 26.24 -12.42
N PRO A 515 -24.55 27.09 -12.13
CA PRO A 515 -25.99 26.80 -12.27
C PRO A 515 -26.36 26.52 -13.71
N SER A 516 -27.26 25.59 -13.95
CA SER A 516 -27.77 25.34 -15.29
C SER A 516 -28.45 26.62 -15.78
N SER A 517 -28.02 27.13 -16.95
CA SER A 517 -28.74 28.16 -17.68
C SER A 517 -30.15 27.63 -17.93
N GLY A 518 -31.14 28.23 -17.27
CA GLY A 518 -32.55 27.86 -17.32
C GLY A 518 -33.16 27.95 -18.72
#